data_ee748a932bc212f3b37aa65056e948e2
#
_entry.id   ee748a932bc212f3b37aa65056e948e2
#
_cell.length_a   1.000
_cell.length_b   1.000
_cell.length_c   1.000
_cell.angle_alpha   90.00
_cell.angle_beta   90.00
_cell.angle_gamma   90.00
#
_symmetry.space_group_name_H-M   'P 1'
#
loop_
_entity.id
_entity.type
_entity.pdbx_description
1 polymer ?
#
loop_
_entity_poly.entity_id
_entity_poly.type
_entity_poly.pdbx_seq_one_letter_code
_entity_poly.pdbx_strand_id
1 'polypeptide(L)'
;MTTAAAPRPDTTASAALKIWALLLGMGAMLAGNGLQSSLLGLRAESEGFGDGITGLMMSGFYLGFLAGSLLTPALLRNVGHVRTFGALASLASIAILVHSLFIEPTVWTAMRFVTGLSFAGLYVVTESWLNHSVP
;
A
#
# COMPACT_ATOMS: atom_id res chain seq x y z
N MET A 1 -21.82 -45.85 -5.81
CA MET A 1 -20.78 -45.35 -6.77
C MET A 1 -20.96 -43.84 -6.87
N THR A 2 -20.19 -43.10 -6.09
CA THR A 2 -20.21 -41.63 -6.07
C THR A 2 -19.23 -41.12 -7.12
N THR A 3 -19.74 -40.63 -8.25
CA THR A 3 -18.93 -40.02 -9.30
C THR A 3 -18.39 -38.70 -8.76
N ALA A 4 -17.10 -38.66 -8.46
CA ALA A 4 -16.40 -37.39 -8.17
C ALA A 4 -16.48 -36.53 -9.43
N ALA A 5 -17.18 -35.38 -9.31
CA ALA A 5 -17.26 -34.42 -10.39
C ALA A 5 -15.84 -33.88 -10.64
N ALA A 6 -15.37 -33.98 -11.87
CA ALA A 6 -14.10 -33.40 -12.29
C ALA A 6 -14.12 -31.86 -12.06
N PRO A 7 -13.03 -31.26 -11.57
CA PRO A 7 -12.97 -29.82 -11.37
C PRO A 7 -13.24 -29.11 -12.70
N ARG A 8 -14.19 -28.17 -12.67
CA ARG A 8 -14.58 -27.39 -13.85
C ARG A 8 -13.40 -26.52 -14.30
N PRO A 9 -13.01 -26.55 -15.58
CA PRO A 9 -11.87 -25.75 -16.09
C PRO A 9 -12.05 -24.24 -15.91
N ASP A 10 -13.28 -23.78 -15.73
CA ASP A 10 -13.60 -22.37 -15.52
C ASP A 10 -13.11 -21.81 -14.16
N THR A 11 -12.88 -22.67 -13.17
CA THR A 11 -12.41 -22.27 -11.83
C THR A 11 -10.92 -21.92 -11.81
N THR A 12 -10.09 -22.62 -12.57
CA THR A 12 -8.64 -22.35 -12.63
C THR A 12 -8.30 -21.08 -13.41
N ALA A 13 -8.98 -20.85 -14.54
CA ALA A 13 -8.81 -19.62 -15.32
C ALA A 13 -9.27 -18.39 -14.55
N SER A 14 -10.38 -18.46 -13.84
CA SER A 14 -10.88 -17.34 -13.04
C SER A 14 -9.98 -17.05 -11.83
N ALA A 15 -9.40 -18.06 -11.21
CA ALA A 15 -8.42 -17.90 -10.13
C ALA A 15 -7.12 -17.27 -10.65
N ALA A 16 -6.61 -17.72 -11.79
CA ALA A 16 -5.44 -17.14 -12.43
C ALA A 16 -5.64 -15.66 -12.77
N LEU A 17 -6.79 -15.28 -13.35
CA LEU A 17 -7.11 -13.88 -13.64
C LEU A 17 -7.15 -13.00 -12.40
N LYS A 18 -7.70 -13.48 -11.29
CA LYS A 18 -7.74 -12.74 -10.00
C LYS A 18 -6.32 -12.53 -9.46
N ILE A 19 -5.48 -13.55 -9.50
CA ILE A 19 -4.08 -13.46 -9.07
C ILE A 19 -3.31 -12.45 -9.93
N TRP A 20 -3.45 -12.49 -11.24
CA TRP A 20 -2.81 -11.54 -12.15
C TRP A 20 -3.29 -10.11 -11.93
N ALA A 21 -4.58 -9.90 -11.70
CA ALA A 21 -5.12 -8.57 -11.40
C ALA A 21 -4.54 -8.00 -10.08
N LEU A 22 -4.42 -8.84 -9.05
CA LEU A 22 -3.79 -8.44 -7.78
C LEU A 22 -2.30 -8.11 -7.95
N LEU A 23 -1.56 -8.94 -8.68
CA LEU A 23 -0.13 -8.71 -8.95
C LEU A 23 0.12 -7.43 -9.76
N LEU A 24 -0.70 -7.18 -10.78
CA LEU A 24 -0.64 -5.94 -11.56
C LEU A 24 -0.97 -4.71 -10.71
N GLY A 25 -2.01 -4.79 -9.87
CA GLY A 25 -2.36 -3.72 -8.93
C GLY A 25 -1.23 -3.43 -7.94
N MET A 26 -0.62 -4.49 -7.40
CA MET A 26 0.51 -4.36 -6.48
C MET A 26 1.75 -3.78 -7.17
N GLY A 27 2.05 -4.21 -8.40
CA GLY A 27 3.12 -3.66 -9.22
C GLY A 27 2.91 -2.17 -9.54
N ALA A 28 1.69 -1.78 -9.87
CA ALA A 28 1.34 -0.37 -10.11
C ALA A 28 1.49 0.47 -8.83
N MET A 29 1.08 -0.05 -7.69
CA MET A 29 1.29 0.61 -6.39
C MET A 29 2.77 0.81 -6.06
N LEU A 30 3.59 -0.23 -6.27
CA LEU A 30 5.04 -0.15 -6.05
C LEU A 30 5.70 0.89 -6.95
N ALA A 31 5.36 0.89 -8.23
CA ALA A 31 5.84 1.86 -9.20
C ALA A 31 5.42 3.29 -8.82
N GLY A 32 4.17 3.48 -8.43
CA GLY A 32 3.65 4.77 -7.96
C GLY A 32 4.37 5.28 -6.71
N ASN A 33 4.60 4.41 -5.72
CA ASN A 33 5.34 4.77 -4.51
C ASN A 33 6.81 5.10 -4.80
N GLY A 34 7.46 4.35 -5.68
CA GLY A 34 8.82 4.62 -6.11
C GLY A 34 8.94 5.98 -6.80
N LEU A 35 8.04 6.26 -7.74
CA LEU A 35 7.96 7.55 -8.44
C LEU A 35 7.70 8.71 -7.47
N GLN A 36 6.73 8.55 -6.57
CA GLN A 36 6.43 9.56 -5.53
C GLN A 36 7.65 9.84 -4.66
N SER A 37 8.36 8.81 -4.21
CA SER A 37 9.55 8.97 -3.37
C SER A 37 10.65 9.74 -4.09
N SER A 38 10.90 9.43 -5.36
CA SER A 38 11.90 10.13 -6.18
C SER A 38 11.52 11.59 -6.43
N LEU A 39 10.28 11.85 -6.81
CA LEU A 39 9.79 13.20 -7.05
C LEU A 39 9.78 14.05 -5.77
N LEU A 40 9.44 13.45 -4.64
CA LEU A 40 9.42 14.14 -3.37
C LEU A 40 10.84 14.52 -2.91
N GLY A 41 11.82 13.65 -3.12
CA GLY A 41 13.23 13.95 -2.86
C GLY A 41 13.74 15.11 -3.70
N LEU A 42 13.50 15.08 -5.02
CA LEU A 42 13.88 16.16 -5.93
C LEU A 42 13.20 17.48 -5.58
N ARG A 43 11.93 17.42 -5.22
CA ARG A 43 11.19 18.63 -4.84
C ARG A 43 11.67 19.20 -3.50
N ALA A 44 11.97 18.37 -2.52
CA ALA A 44 12.55 18.82 -1.25
C ALA A 44 13.88 19.56 -1.46
N GLU A 45 14.71 19.07 -2.38
CA GLU A 45 15.95 19.75 -2.77
C GLU A 45 15.66 21.11 -3.44
N SER A 46 14.72 21.17 -4.39
CA SER A 46 14.34 22.42 -5.07
C SER A 46 13.72 23.46 -4.16
N GLU A 47 13.03 23.05 -3.10
CA GLU A 47 12.44 23.91 -2.07
C GLU A 47 13.48 24.31 -0.99
N GLY A 48 14.71 23.85 -1.11
CA GLY A 48 15.79 24.18 -0.18
C GLY A 48 15.72 23.47 1.16
N PHE A 49 15.04 22.33 1.23
CA PHE A 49 15.09 21.49 2.44
C PHE A 49 16.48 20.86 2.54
N GLY A 50 17.19 21.09 3.65
CA GLY A 50 18.51 20.49 3.84
C GLY A 50 18.45 18.97 3.89
N ASP A 51 19.59 18.32 3.63
CA ASP A 51 19.71 16.85 3.58
C ASP A 51 19.20 16.15 4.86
N GLY A 52 19.42 16.75 6.03
CA GLY A 52 18.92 16.23 7.30
C GLY A 52 17.40 16.21 7.39
N ILE A 53 16.74 17.25 6.93
CA ILE A 53 15.26 17.33 6.91
C ILE A 53 14.70 16.35 5.89
N THR A 54 15.29 16.29 4.70
CA THR A 54 14.91 15.34 3.66
C THR A 54 15.08 13.89 4.14
N GLY A 55 16.17 13.58 4.81
CA GLY A 55 16.41 12.27 5.41
C GLY A 55 15.40 11.92 6.49
N LEU A 56 15.05 12.86 7.38
CA LEU A 56 14.02 12.67 8.39
C LEU A 56 12.64 12.41 7.76
N MET A 57 12.29 13.19 6.75
CA MET A 57 11.06 13.03 6.01
C MET A 57 10.97 11.65 5.34
N MET A 58 12.05 11.19 4.71
CA MET A 58 12.09 9.84 4.12
C MET A 58 12.02 8.74 5.17
N SER A 59 12.64 8.94 6.34
CA SER A 59 12.57 8.01 7.46
C SER A 59 11.15 7.87 8.03
N GLY A 60 10.34 8.92 7.95
CA GLY A 60 8.93 8.90 8.35
C GLY A 60 8.12 7.80 7.65
N PHE A 61 8.41 7.53 6.38
CA PHE A 61 7.79 6.44 5.63
C PHE A 61 8.06 5.07 6.28
N TYR A 62 9.29 4.78 6.67
CA TYR A 62 9.64 3.50 7.26
C TYR A 62 9.03 3.30 8.65
N LEU A 63 8.94 4.37 9.45
CA LEU A 63 8.22 4.32 10.73
C LEU A 63 6.72 4.05 10.52
N GLY A 64 6.12 4.70 9.55
CA GLY A 64 4.73 4.43 9.15
C GLY A 64 4.54 3.01 8.66
N PHE A 65 5.48 2.52 7.86
CA PHE A 65 5.45 1.15 7.34
C PHE A 65 5.50 0.11 8.47
N LEU A 66 6.37 0.31 9.45
CA LEU A 66 6.44 -0.54 10.65
C LEU A 66 5.11 -0.50 11.42
N ALA A 67 4.57 0.68 11.68
CA ALA A 67 3.29 0.83 12.38
C ALA A 67 2.15 0.15 11.61
N GLY A 68 2.07 0.33 10.31
CA GLY A 68 1.06 -0.29 9.45
C GLY A 68 1.12 -1.82 9.44
N SER A 69 2.32 -2.39 9.38
CA SER A 69 2.50 -3.84 9.43
C SER A 69 2.03 -4.46 10.75
N LEU A 70 2.19 -3.76 11.85
CA LEU A 70 1.75 -4.20 13.18
C LEU A 70 0.24 -4.02 13.41
N LEU A 71 -0.34 -2.95 12.90
CA LEU A 71 -1.75 -2.60 13.14
C LEU A 71 -2.71 -3.31 12.18
N THR A 72 -2.31 -3.56 10.95
CA THR A 72 -3.20 -4.09 9.90
C THR A 72 -3.79 -5.47 10.22
N PRO A 73 -3.06 -6.45 10.81
CA PRO A 73 -3.66 -7.74 11.16
C PRO A 73 -4.85 -7.61 12.14
N ALA A 74 -4.77 -6.68 13.09
CA ALA A 74 -5.88 -6.40 14.00
C ALA A 74 -7.06 -5.74 13.27
N LEU A 75 -6.76 -4.83 12.35
CA LEU A 75 -7.77 -4.16 11.54
C LEU A 75 -8.51 -5.14 10.63
N LEU A 76 -7.79 -6.08 10.01
CA LEU A 76 -8.38 -7.14 9.17
C LEU A 76 -9.35 -8.02 9.93
N ARG A 77 -9.01 -8.38 11.18
CA ARG A 77 -9.91 -9.20 12.03
C ARG A 77 -11.19 -8.48 12.39
N ASN A 78 -11.13 -7.16 12.60
CA ASN A 78 -12.28 -6.38 13.10
C ASN A 78 -13.14 -5.79 11.98
N VAL A 79 -12.55 -5.42 10.86
CA VAL A 79 -13.21 -4.64 9.78
C VAL A 79 -13.39 -5.45 8.49
N GLY A 80 -12.49 -6.42 8.24
CA GLY A 80 -12.48 -7.25 7.04
C GLY A 80 -11.61 -6.67 5.91
N HIS A 81 -11.30 -7.52 4.92
CA HIS A 81 -10.30 -7.24 3.88
C HIS A 81 -10.67 -6.07 2.95
N VAL A 82 -11.89 -6.09 2.40
CA VAL A 82 -12.33 -5.10 1.39
C VAL A 82 -12.40 -3.69 1.98
N ARG A 83 -12.96 -3.56 3.16
CA ARG A 83 -13.10 -2.25 3.83
C ARG A 83 -11.73 -1.71 4.26
N THR A 84 -10.87 -2.57 4.79
CA THR A 84 -9.50 -2.20 5.17
C THR A 84 -8.71 -1.74 3.96
N PHE A 85 -8.78 -2.49 2.84
CA PHE A 85 -8.13 -2.11 1.58
C PHE A 85 -8.61 -0.74 1.09
N GLY A 86 -9.91 -0.54 1.00
CA GLY A 86 -10.50 0.73 0.54
C GLY A 86 -10.09 1.92 1.42
N ALA A 87 -10.13 1.74 2.74
CA ALA A 87 -9.72 2.79 3.69
C ALA A 87 -8.23 3.16 3.54
N LEU A 88 -7.35 2.17 3.46
CA LEU A 88 -5.91 2.41 3.32
C LEU A 88 -5.55 3.00 1.96
N ALA A 89 -6.18 2.56 0.88
CA ALA A 89 -5.98 3.13 -0.45
C ALA A 89 -6.44 4.60 -0.51
N SER A 90 -7.58 4.92 0.10
CA SER A 90 -8.07 6.29 0.21
C SER A 90 -7.13 7.16 1.04
N LEU A 91 -6.64 6.64 2.15
CA LEU A 91 -5.70 7.35 3.02
C LEU A 91 -4.37 7.66 2.31
N ALA A 92 -3.84 6.70 1.53
CA ALA A 92 -2.66 6.91 0.70
C ALA A 92 -2.89 8.01 -0.35
N SER A 93 -4.06 8.00 -1.00
CA SER A 93 -4.43 9.02 -2.00
C SER A 93 -4.54 10.41 -1.39
N ILE A 94 -5.17 10.52 -0.23
CA ILE A 94 -5.27 11.79 0.51
C ILE A 94 -3.88 12.30 0.89
N ALA A 95 -2.99 11.44 1.37
CA ALA A 95 -1.63 11.82 1.73
C ALA A 95 -0.86 12.41 0.54
N ILE A 96 -1.01 11.84 -0.66
CA ILE A 96 -0.40 12.38 -1.90
C ILE A 96 -0.94 13.77 -2.23
N LEU A 97 -2.25 13.96 -2.12
CA LEU A 97 -2.87 15.28 -2.39
C LEU A 97 -2.39 16.33 -1.39
N VAL A 98 -2.28 15.98 -0.11
CA VAL A 98 -1.77 16.91 0.92
C VAL A 98 -0.32 17.30 0.65
N HIS A 99 0.53 16.39 0.16
CA HIS A 99 1.89 16.74 -0.27
C HIS A 99 1.94 17.81 -1.37
N SER A 100 0.93 17.83 -2.25
CA SER A 100 0.89 18.82 -3.34
C SER A 100 0.33 20.16 -2.90
N LEU A 101 -0.51 20.20 -1.87
CA LEU A 101 -1.16 21.40 -1.39
C LEU A 101 -0.32 22.20 -0.38
N PHE A 102 0.45 21.51 0.45
CA PHE A 102 1.25 22.11 1.51
C PHE A 102 2.73 21.82 1.30
N ILE A 103 3.52 22.87 1.09
CA ILE A 103 4.97 22.78 0.91
C ILE A 103 5.63 23.10 2.25
N GLU A 104 5.56 22.15 3.18
CA GLU A 104 6.12 22.29 4.52
C GLU A 104 6.73 20.97 5.00
N PRO A 105 7.99 20.98 5.50
CA PRO A 105 8.70 19.77 5.92
C PRO A 105 7.96 18.93 6.96
N THR A 106 7.30 19.58 7.91
CA THR A 106 6.54 18.92 8.99
C THR A 106 5.35 18.15 8.43
N VAL A 107 4.58 18.80 7.54
CA VAL A 107 3.44 18.18 6.87
C VAL A 107 3.90 17.02 5.98
N TRP A 108 4.98 17.20 5.25
CA TRP A 108 5.53 16.16 4.39
C TRP A 108 6.01 14.95 5.18
N THR A 109 6.66 15.16 6.34
CA THR A 109 7.10 14.08 7.23
C THR A 109 5.90 13.28 7.76
N ALA A 110 4.85 13.99 8.22
CA ALA A 110 3.62 13.36 8.68
C ALA A 110 2.92 12.57 7.57
N MET A 111 2.83 13.12 6.36
CA MET A 111 2.21 12.44 5.22
C MET A 111 3.03 11.26 4.73
N ARG A 112 4.36 11.30 4.83
CA ARG A 112 5.22 10.14 4.55
C ARG A 112 4.96 9.01 5.54
N PHE A 113 4.76 9.32 6.82
CA PHE A 113 4.36 8.33 7.81
C PHE A 113 3.00 7.69 7.44
N VAL A 114 2.01 8.51 7.11
CA VAL A 114 0.67 8.04 6.68
C VAL A 114 0.76 7.17 5.42
N THR A 115 1.56 7.57 4.45
CA THR A 115 1.80 6.79 3.23
C THR A 115 2.44 5.45 3.55
N GLY A 116 3.47 5.43 4.37
CA GLY A 116 4.14 4.19 4.80
C GLY A 116 3.19 3.23 5.51
N LEU A 117 2.40 3.73 6.45
CA LEU A 117 1.37 2.98 7.16
C LEU A 117 0.34 2.37 6.19
N SER A 118 -0.14 3.17 5.24
CA SER A 118 -1.12 2.73 4.25
C SER A 118 -0.56 1.65 3.33
N PHE A 119 0.66 1.82 2.82
CA PHE A 119 1.29 0.85 1.95
C PHE A 119 1.58 -0.47 2.66
N ALA A 120 2.11 -0.45 3.87
CA ALA A 120 2.31 -1.66 4.68
C ALA A 120 0.99 -2.42 4.86
N GLY A 121 -0.06 -1.70 5.19
CA GLY A 121 -1.38 -2.29 5.35
C GLY A 121 -1.93 -2.89 4.05
N LEU A 122 -1.78 -2.21 2.93
CA LEU A 122 -2.18 -2.72 1.62
C LEU A 122 -1.42 -3.99 1.24
N TYR A 123 -0.12 -4.09 1.56
CA TYR A 123 0.65 -5.32 1.40
C TYR A 123 0.09 -6.46 2.23
N VAL A 124 -0.14 -6.25 3.52
CA VAL A 124 -0.67 -7.26 4.44
C VAL A 124 -2.05 -7.75 3.98
N VAL A 125 -2.93 -6.83 3.54
CA VAL A 125 -4.25 -7.20 3.01
C VAL A 125 -4.14 -8.05 1.76
N THR A 126 -3.28 -7.65 0.82
CA THR A 126 -3.08 -8.36 -0.45
C THR A 126 -2.49 -9.75 -0.23
N GLU A 127 -1.48 -9.87 0.63
CA GLU A 127 -0.87 -11.14 1.00
C GLU A 127 -1.87 -12.08 1.68
N SER A 128 -2.65 -11.56 2.62
CA SER A 128 -3.72 -12.32 3.27
C SER A 128 -4.75 -12.83 2.26
N TRP A 129 -5.10 -12.01 1.28
CA TRP A 129 -6.04 -12.41 0.23
C TRP A 129 -5.49 -13.49 -0.69
N LEU A 130 -4.22 -13.38 -1.08
CA LEU A 130 -3.54 -14.39 -1.88
C LEU A 130 -3.50 -15.73 -1.14
N ASN A 131 -3.16 -15.74 0.14
CA ASN A 131 -3.09 -16.95 0.94
C ASN A 131 -4.45 -17.65 1.11
N HIS A 132 -5.56 -16.90 1.06
CA HIS A 132 -6.91 -17.48 1.10
C HIS A 132 -7.42 -17.91 -0.28
N SER A 133 -6.79 -17.49 -1.36
CA SER A 133 -7.23 -17.76 -2.74
C SER A 133 -6.50 -18.93 -3.39
N VAL A 134 -5.42 -19.42 -2.75
CA VAL A 134 -4.67 -20.61 -3.18
C VAL A 134 -5.07 -21.77 -2.29
N PRO A 135 -5.59 -22.87 -2.86
CA PRO A 135 -5.94 -24.09 -2.12
C PRO A 135 -4.70 -24.80 -1.59
#